data_0170fea47b301208eeee292561f78c43
#
_entry.id   0170fea47b301208eeee292561f78c43
#
_cell.length_a   1.000
_cell.length_b   1.000
_cell.length_c   1.000
_cell.angle_alpha   90.00
_cell.angle_beta   90.00
_cell.angle_gamma   90.00
#
_symmetry.space_group_name_H-M   'P 1'
#
loop_
_entity.id
_entity.type
_entity.pdbx_description
1 polymer ?
#
loop_
_entity_poly.entity_id
_entity_poly.type
_entity_poly.pdbx_seq_one_letter_code
_entity_poly.pdbx_strand_id
1 'polypeptide(L)'
;MKFSSSILASALLFSASCSSAVAFSTHQRLVSLRTTFVSSTFLASTAEKESECSTAESTTTTISPEFEAARDQAIATLKAQLPPGTESKLEAPLAHFISEYFQSLSDAAASGAKNPDGSSITPQQAVKNMLTSLSYALKFGMGEGKFIFENVRHRAMRGADFNDTTTDARYEDEALKEKLGPDVTTDFYAAGCDFFRPSMDLEHSIVSGQDNLKKAMEQIEAGENVVFLANHQSEADPQVVSCLFETIGKEAGDFAAHVTYVAGHKVTTDALAVPFSMGRNLLCIHSKKHIDADPETKPAKSRQNMSAMNSMLGGLKEGGMAIWVAPSGGRDRRDVESGKIPIAPFDQKTVDMFRLMGNKSKKPTHFYPMAMVSYDLCPPPDFVEAGVGEKRNVRFTPIGIAICDEVPNIGGAEKRHLFTEKAEAECIQGYTELLKGLKMEKYIPEEYSS
;
A
#
# COMPACT_ATOMS: atom_id res chain seq x y z
N MET A 1 -16.49 21.06 -12.95
CA MET A 1 -16.55 21.49 -11.53
C MET A 1 -15.51 22.59 -11.33
N LYS A 2 -15.92 23.79 -10.92
CA LYS A 2 -14.95 24.84 -10.58
C LYS A 2 -14.52 24.58 -9.13
N PHE A 3 -13.33 24.03 -8.94
CA PHE A 3 -12.75 23.91 -7.60
C PHE A 3 -12.32 25.29 -7.12
N SER A 4 -12.67 25.61 -5.88
CA SER A 4 -12.26 26.87 -5.27
C SER A 4 -10.74 26.85 -5.03
N SER A 5 -10.02 27.74 -5.69
CA SER A 5 -8.56 27.89 -5.59
C SER A 5 -8.03 28.18 -4.16
N SER A 6 -8.93 28.57 -3.24
CA SER A 6 -8.55 28.88 -1.85
C SER A 6 -8.24 27.65 -0.99
N ILE A 7 -8.82 26.50 -1.30
CA ILE A 7 -8.64 25.28 -0.49
C ILE A 7 -7.27 24.63 -0.73
N LEU A 8 -6.78 24.66 -1.97
CA LEU A 8 -5.46 24.12 -2.31
C LEU A 8 -4.33 24.94 -1.67
N ALA A 9 -4.49 26.26 -1.64
CA ALA A 9 -3.51 27.19 -1.08
C ALA A 9 -3.28 26.99 0.43
N SER A 10 -4.34 26.84 1.19
CA SER A 10 -4.25 26.67 2.66
C SER A 10 -3.66 25.32 3.07
N ALA A 11 -3.96 24.25 2.33
CA ALA A 11 -3.50 22.91 2.66
C ALA A 11 -1.99 22.69 2.44
N LEU A 12 -1.43 23.36 1.42
CA LEU A 12 0.00 23.24 1.09
C LEU A 12 0.90 24.11 1.98
N LEU A 13 0.39 25.22 2.53
CA LEU A 13 1.12 26.06 3.48
C LEU A 13 1.35 25.35 4.83
N PHE A 14 0.41 24.50 5.26
CA PHE A 14 0.52 23.81 6.54
C PHE A 14 1.58 22.69 6.54
N SER A 15 1.81 22.02 5.40
CA SER A 15 2.86 20.99 5.29
C SER A 15 4.28 21.57 5.30
N ALA A 16 4.44 22.81 4.85
CA ALA A 16 5.73 23.51 4.84
C ALA A 16 6.10 24.10 6.23
N SER A 17 5.10 24.43 7.07
CA SER A 17 5.35 25.02 8.39
C SER A 17 5.62 24.01 9.51
N CYS A 18 5.17 22.74 9.38
CA CYS A 18 5.49 21.70 10.34
C CYS A 18 6.95 21.18 10.27
N SER A 19 7.69 21.49 9.21
CA SER A 19 9.12 21.14 9.10
C SER A 19 10.07 22.16 9.75
N SER A 20 9.56 23.32 10.21
CA SER A 20 10.38 24.42 10.72
C SER A 20 10.34 24.58 12.26
N ALA A 21 9.59 23.77 12.97
CA ALA A 21 9.35 23.93 14.42
C ALA A 21 10.21 23.03 15.33
N VAL A 22 11.28 22.41 14.81
CA VAL A 22 12.22 21.65 15.63
C VAL A 22 13.63 22.20 15.40
N ALA A 23 13.84 23.44 15.77
CA ALA A 23 15.17 24.00 15.97
C ALA A 23 15.03 25.26 16.83
N PHE A 24 14.93 25.12 18.13
CA PHE A 24 15.42 26.09 19.10
C PHE A 24 15.26 25.53 20.52
N SER A 25 16.32 25.11 21.11
CA SER A 25 16.77 25.29 22.48
C SER A 25 17.73 24.20 22.90
N THR A 26 18.99 24.45 22.79
CA THR A 26 19.99 23.92 23.76
C THR A 26 21.10 24.94 23.94
N HIS A 27 21.10 25.52 25.11
CA HIS A 27 22.22 26.30 25.63
C HIS A 27 23.13 25.41 26.45
N GLN A 28 24.40 25.36 26.06
CA GLN A 28 25.65 25.17 26.81
C GLN A 28 25.78 24.06 27.87
N ARG A 29 26.72 23.15 27.62
CA ARG A 29 27.92 23.04 28.46
C ARG A 29 29.06 22.32 27.73
N LEU A 30 30.19 23.04 27.63
CA LEU A 30 31.48 22.52 27.23
C LEU A 30 32.04 21.55 28.28
N VAL A 31 32.58 20.41 27.83
CA VAL A 31 33.72 19.76 28.46
C VAL A 31 34.64 19.22 27.38
N SER A 32 35.86 19.69 27.43
CA SER A 32 37.02 19.33 26.61
C SER A 32 37.46 17.90 26.86
N LEU A 33 37.80 17.15 25.82
CA LEU A 33 38.86 16.14 25.86
C LEU A 33 39.52 15.99 24.49
N ARG A 34 40.81 16.29 24.47
CA ARG A 34 41.74 16.02 23.39
C ARG A 34 41.96 14.52 23.23
N THR A 35 42.11 14.03 22.03
CA THR A 35 43.25 13.16 21.66
C THR A 35 43.30 12.89 20.15
N THR A 36 44.41 13.28 19.63
CA THR A 36 45.37 12.70 18.64
C THR A 36 44.88 12.26 17.26
N PHE A 37 45.34 13.05 16.32
CA PHE A 37 45.55 12.78 14.89
C PHE A 37 46.43 11.55 14.66
N VAL A 38 46.03 10.67 13.77
CA VAL A 38 46.95 9.88 12.93
C VAL A 38 46.53 10.05 11.48
N SER A 39 47.41 10.71 10.76
CA SER A 39 47.38 10.94 9.33
C SER A 39 47.88 9.68 8.61
N SER A 40 47.15 9.14 7.65
CA SER A 40 47.71 8.33 6.60
C SER A 40 47.11 8.73 5.27
N THR A 41 47.89 9.46 4.52
CA THR A 41 47.74 9.75 3.11
C THR A 41 47.79 8.45 2.29
N PHE A 42 46.75 8.17 1.52
CA PHE A 42 46.84 7.28 0.38
C PHE A 42 46.29 8.01 -0.86
N LEU A 43 47.21 8.26 -1.78
CA LEU A 43 46.92 8.76 -3.13
C LEU A 43 46.16 7.67 -3.91
N ALA A 44 44.94 7.97 -4.32
CA ALA A 44 44.21 7.14 -5.25
C ALA A 44 44.37 7.68 -6.67
N SER A 45 44.87 6.83 -7.51
CA SER A 45 44.90 6.95 -8.96
C SER A 45 43.46 6.82 -9.49
N THR A 46 42.97 7.84 -10.15
CA THR A 46 41.77 7.81 -10.96
C THR A 46 42.04 7.05 -12.24
N ALA A 47 41.43 5.89 -12.40
CA ALA A 47 41.19 5.26 -13.69
C ALA A 47 39.68 5.18 -13.86
N GLU A 48 39.19 6.03 -14.75
CA GLU A 48 37.85 5.93 -15.30
C GLU A 48 37.71 4.57 -16.01
N LYS A 49 36.89 3.68 -15.44
CA LYS A 49 36.30 2.58 -16.17
C LYS A 49 34.84 2.93 -16.32
N GLU A 50 34.47 3.40 -17.48
CA GLU A 50 33.11 3.33 -17.99
C GLU A 50 32.73 1.83 -18.01
N SER A 51 31.97 1.38 -17.03
CA SER A 51 31.28 0.12 -17.11
C SER A 51 30.03 0.36 -17.93
N GLU A 52 30.00 -0.17 -19.14
CA GLU A 52 28.78 -0.37 -19.90
C GLU A 52 27.81 -1.20 -19.04
N CYS A 53 26.91 -0.51 -18.36
CA CYS A 53 25.75 -1.13 -17.77
C CYS A 53 24.85 -1.53 -18.94
N SER A 54 24.77 -2.85 -19.21
CA SER A 54 23.80 -3.39 -20.16
C SER A 54 22.41 -3.10 -19.61
N THR A 55 21.84 -2.01 -20.07
CA THR A 55 20.43 -1.68 -19.89
C THR A 55 19.62 -2.77 -20.60
N ALA A 56 18.99 -3.64 -19.82
CA ALA A 56 17.85 -4.40 -20.31
C ALA A 56 16.86 -3.38 -20.90
N GLU A 57 16.64 -3.45 -22.20
CA GLU A 57 15.71 -2.61 -22.94
C GLU A 57 14.31 -2.77 -22.34
N SER A 58 13.96 -1.87 -21.43
CA SER A 58 12.60 -1.48 -21.23
C SER A 58 12.21 -0.81 -22.55
N THR A 59 11.36 -1.42 -23.34
CA THR A 59 10.66 -0.77 -24.45
C THR A 59 9.78 0.32 -23.82
N THR A 60 10.36 1.48 -23.59
CA THR A 60 9.62 2.67 -23.19
C THR A 60 8.77 3.06 -24.40
N THR A 61 7.52 2.63 -24.38
CA THR A 61 6.52 3.08 -25.35
C THR A 61 6.43 4.61 -25.19
N THR A 62 6.57 5.33 -26.27
CA THR A 62 6.42 6.78 -26.23
C THR A 62 4.98 7.10 -25.84
N ILE A 63 4.76 7.95 -24.84
CA ILE A 63 3.41 8.40 -24.46
C ILE A 63 2.66 8.92 -25.69
N SER A 64 1.41 8.56 -25.86
CA SER A 64 0.64 9.05 -27.00
C SER A 64 0.41 10.56 -26.89
N PRO A 65 0.37 11.28 -28.03
CA PRO A 65 0.22 12.75 -28.03
C PRO A 65 -1.00 13.26 -27.23
N GLU A 66 -2.09 12.49 -27.24
CA GLU A 66 -3.33 12.85 -26.53
C GLU A 66 -3.15 12.73 -24.99
N PHE A 67 -2.48 11.68 -24.53
CA PHE A 67 -2.15 11.50 -23.10
C PHE A 67 -1.07 12.51 -22.67
N GLU A 68 -0.12 12.82 -23.55
CA GLU A 68 0.90 13.84 -23.28
C GLU A 68 0.28 15.22 -23.08
N ALA A 69 -0.59 15.66 -23.97
CA ALA A 69 -1.30 16.93 -23.85
C ALA A 69 -2.16 16.99 -22.56
N ALA A 70 -2.85 15.91 -22.24
CA ALA A 70 -3.65 15.82 -21.01
C ALA A 70 -2.78 15.84 -19.73
N ARG A 71 -1.63 15.15 -19.74
CA ARG A 71 -0.61 15.21 -18.68
C ARG A 71 -0.12 16.63 -18.44
N ASP A 72 0.29 17.31 -19.51
CA ASP A 72 0.85 18.65 -19.42
C ASP A 72 -0.18 19.65 -18.91
N GLN A 73 -1.44 19.50 -19.32
CA GLN A 73 -2.56 20.28 -18.77
C GLN A 73 -2.77 19.99 -17.28
N ALA A 74 -2.70 18.75 -16.84
CA ALA A 74 -2.85 18.37 -15.42
C ALA A 74 -1.72 18.95 -14.57
N ILE A 75 -0.47 18.88 -15.06
CA ILE A 75 0.70 19.47 -14.40
C ILE A 75 0.59 21.00 -14.35
N ALA A 76 0.19 21.64 -15.45
CA ALA A 76 -0.01 23.10 -15.48
C ALA A 76 -1.13 23.53 -14.50
N THR A 77 -2.21 22.76 -14.42
CA THR A 77 -3.30 22.99 -13.47
C THR A 77 -2.81 22.90 -12.02
N LEU A 78 -2.00 21.87 -11.71
CA LEU A 78 -1.37 21.73 -10.40
C LEU A 78 -0.49 22.93 -10.08
N LYS A 79 0.43 23.28 -10.98
CA LYS A 79 1.34 24.42 -10.80
C LYS A 79 0.62 25.74 -10.51
N ALA A 80 -0.46 26.01 -11.22
CA ALA A 80 -1.27 27.22 -11.03
C ALA A 80 -2.00 27.25 -9.67
N GLN A 81 -2.10 26.10 -8.99
CA GLN A 81 -2.79 25.95 -7.71
C GLN A 81 -1.83 25.82 -6.52
N LEU A 82 -0.53 25.65 -6.76
CA LEU A 82 0.46 25.60 -5.69
C LEU A 82 0.66 26.99 -5.08
N PRO A 83 0.76 27.09 -3.75
CA PRO A 83 1.07 28.35 -3.09
C PRO A 83 2.48 28.83 -3.45
N PRO A 84 2.68 30.15 -3.63
CA PRO A 84 4.01 30.71 -3.86
C PRO A 84 5.01 30.28 -2.78
N GLY A 85 6.17 29.75 -3.19
CA GLY A 85 7.25 29.30 -2.29
C GLY A 85 7.18 27.82 -1.87
N THR A 86 6.15 27.07 -2.25
CA THR A 86 6.08 25.60 -2.05
C THR A 86 6.51 24.80 -3.28
N GLU A 87 6.73 25.49 -4.39
CA GLU A 87 7.04 24.94 -5.72
C GLU A 87 8.23 23.97 -5.70
N SER A 88 9.30 24.29 -4.99
CA SER A 88 10.54 23.51 -5.02
C SER A 88 10.46 22.16 -4.32
N LYS A 89 9.51 21.95 -3.41
CA LYS A 89 9.42 20.70 -2.59
C LYS A 89 8.34 19.74 -3.03
N LEU A 90 7.24 20.26 -3.55
CA LEU A 90 6.05 19.46 -3.88
C LEU A 90 5.84 19.31 -5.39
N GLU A 91 6.23 20.32 -6.18
CA GLU A 91 5.99 20.33 -7.62
C GLU A 91 6.66 19.13 -8.32
N ALA A 92 7.94 18.91 -8.08
CA ALA A 92 8.68 17.86 -8.78
C ALA A 92 8.19 16.44 -8.45
N PRO A 93 7.97 16.05 -7.17
CA PRO A 93 7.40 14.74 -6.84
C PRO A 93 5.99 14.54 -7.39
N LEU A 94 5.12 15.56 -7.34
CA LEU A 94 3.76 15.46 -7.86
C LEU A 94 3.74 15.44 -9.39
N ALA A 95 4.54 16.24 -10.06
CA ALA A 95 4.68 16.20 -11.51
C ALA A 95 5.21 14.85 -11.99
N HIS A 96 6.15 14.26 -11.26
CA HIS A 96 6.64 12.91 -11.53
C HIS A 96 5.51 11.87 -11.39
N PHE A 97 4.78 11.87 -10.29
CA PHE A 97 3.66 10.94 -10.07
C PHE A 97 2.58 11.07 -11.15
N ILE A 98 2.22 12.31 -11.53
CA ILE A 98 1.29 12.57 -12.63
C ILE A 98 1.85 11.99 -13.93
N SER A 99 3.11 12.22 -14.24
CA SER A 99 3.75 11.74 -15.47
C SER A 99 3.75 10.22 -15.56
N GLU A 100 4.12 9.52 -14.48
CA GLU A 100 4.10 8.06 -14.41
C GLU A 100 2.68 7.50 -14.59
N TYR A 101 1.69 8.11 -13.94
CA TYR A 101 0.30 7.68 -14.06
C TYR A 101 -0.24 7.83 -15.49
N PHE A 102 0.02 8.96 -16.14
CA PHE A 102 -0.42 9.19 -17.53
C PHE A 102 0.31 8.29 -18.51
N GLN A 103 1.60 8.02 -18.30
CA GLN A 103 2.35 7.03 -19.08
C GLN A 103 1.72 5.65 -18.94
N SER A 104 1.45 5.21 -17.72
CA SER A 104 0.82 3.92 -17.44
C SER A 104 -0.53 3.75 -18.16
N LEU A 105 -1.39 4.77 -18.16
CA LEU A 105 -2.67 4.71 -18.85
C LEU A 105 -2.54 4.82 -20.37
N SER A 106 -1.53 5.53 -20.88
CA SER A 106 -1.18 5.53 -22.31
C SER A 106 -0.75 4.15 -22.78
N ASP A 107 0.09 3.46 -21.99
CA ASP A 107 0.53 2.10 -22.28
C ASP A 107 -0.65 1.11 -22.25
N ALA A 108 -1.55 1.24 -21.28
CA ALA A 108 -2.77 0.46 -21.19
C ALA A 108 -3.69 0.68 -22.40
N ALA A 109 -3.87 1.93 -22.82
CA ALA A 109 -4.67 2.25 -24.02
C ALA A 109 -4.03 1.68 -25.30
N ALA A 110 -2.70 1.77 -25.41
CA ALA A 110 -1.95 1.24 -26.55
C ALA A 110 -2.00 -0.30 -26.62
N SER A 111 -2.05 -0.99 -25.48
CA SER A 111 -2.22 -2.45 -25.41
C SER A 111 -3.65 -2.90 -25.79
N GLY A 112 -4.61 -1.98 -25.83
CA GLY A 112 -6.02 -2.30 -26.05
C GLY A 112 -6.79 -2.69 -24.79
N ALA A 113 -6.20 -2.52 -23.62
CA ALA A 113 -6.87 -2.78 -22.34
C ALA A 113 -8.18 -2.00 -22.21
N LYS A 114 -9.13 -2.58 -21.49
CA LYS A 114 -10.48 -2.04 -21.32
C LYS A 114 -10.83 -1.86 -19.85
N ASN A 115 -11.71 -0.91 -19.59
CA ASN A 115 -12.39 -0.82 -18.31
C ASN A 115 -13.39 -1.99 -18.13
N PRO A 116 -13.83 -2.30 -16.90
CA PRO A 116 -14.79 -3.39 -16.65
C PRO A 116 -16.10 -3.29 -17.42
N ASP A 117 -16.53 -2.08 -17.78
CA ASP A 117 -17.71 -1.82 -18.61
C ASP A 117 -17.46 -1.99 -20.10
N GLY A 118 -16.27 -2.41 -20.52
CA GLY A 118 -15.84 -2.57 -21.90
C GLY A 118 -15.42 -1.27 -22.60
N SER A 119 -15.49 -0.12 -21.94
CA SER A 119 -15.05 1.15 -22.49
C SER A 119 -13.52 1.22 -22.62
N SER A 120 -13.04 2.05 -23.55
CA SER A 120 -11.61 2.28 -23.73
C SER A 120 -11.05 3.17 -22.63
N ILE A 121 -9.78 2.95 -22.27
CA ILE A 121 -9.02 3.82 -21.39
C ILE A 121 -8.70 5.12 -22.16
N THR A 122 -8.98 6.27 -21.56
CA THR A 122 -8.88 7.58 -22.22
C THR A 122 -8.08 8.60 -21.42
N PRO A 123 -7.49 9.62 -22.09
CA PRO A 123 -6.83 10.74 -21.40
C PRO A 123 -7.76 11.46 -20.40
N GLN A 124 -9.05 11.58 -20.71
CA GLN A 124 -10.06 12.20 -19.84
C GLN A 124 -10.27 11.40 -18.55
N GLN A 125 -10.23 10.06 -18.65
CA GLN A 125 -10.26 9.20 -17.46
C GLN A 125 -9.02 9.42 -16.60
N ALA A 126 -7.83 9.52 -17.18
CA ALA A 126 -6.60 9.79 -16.47
C ALA A 126 -6.67 11.13 -15.71
N VAL A 127 -7.14 12.19 -16.37
CA VAL A 127 -7.37 13.51 -15.74
C VAL A 127 -8.37 13.40 -14.59
N LYS A 128 -9.51 12.75 -14.81
CA LYS A 128 -10.56 12.58 -13.79
C LYS A 128 -10.01 11.86 -12.57
N ASN A 129 -9.38 10.71 -12.75
CA ASN A 129 -8.86 9.89 -11.65
C ASN A 129 -7.79 10.65 -10.85
N MET A 130 -6.83 11.28 -11.54
CA MET A 130 -5.75 12.02 -10.91
C MET A 130 -6.28 13.23 -10.13
N LEU A 131 -7.11 14.07 -10.74
CA LEU A 131 -7.65 15.25 -10.06
C LEU A 131 -8.59 14.88 -8.90
N THR A 132 -9.35 13.81 -9.02
CA THR A 132 -10.18 13.28 -7.92
C THR A 132 -9.30 12.83 -6.76
N SER A 133 -8.27 12.02 -7.01
CA SER A 133 -7.34 11.55 -5.99
C SER A 133 -6.63 12.71 -5.28
N LEU A 134 -6.11 13.68 -6.03
CA LEU A 134 -5.46 14.87 -5.46
C LEU A 134 -6.43 15.74 -4.65
N SER A 135 -7.66 15.94 -5.14
CA SER A 135 -8.68 16.69 -4.39
C SER A 135 -9.03 16.03 -3.06
N TYR A 136 -9.12 14.70 -3.04
CA TYR A 136 -9.36 13.95 -1.81
C TYR A 136 -8.15 13.96 -0.87
N ALA A 137 -6.94 13.87 -1.41
CA ALA A 137 -5.73 14.03 -0.62
C ALA A 137 -5.67 15.38 0.08
N LEU A 138 -6.06 16.46 -0.61
CA LEU A 138 -6.15 17.79 -0.03
C LEU A 138 -7.26 17.90 1.00
N LYS A 139 -8.47 17.45 0.66
CA LYS A 139 -9.65 17.56 1.54
C LYS A 139 -9.51 16.72 2.80
N PHE A 140 -9.10 15.46 2.67
CA PHE A 140 -9.12 14.48 3.75
C PHE A 140 -7.72 14.14 4.31
N GLY A 141 -6.66 14.39 3.57
CA GLY A 141 -5.30 14.15 4.00
C GLY A 141 -4.63 15.31 4.71
N MET A 142 -5.13 16.54 4.53
CA MET A 142 -4.49 17.78 5.00
C MET A 142 -5.49 18.76 5.59
N GLY A 143 -4.98 19.71 6.40
CA GLY A 143 -5.74 20.88 6.88
C GLY A 143 -6.86 20.56 7.86
N GLU A 144 -7.80 21.50 7.96
CA GLU A 144 -8.94 21.43 8.90
C GLU A 144 -9.96 20.34 8.53
N GLY A 145 -10.03 19.97 7.24
CA GLY A 145 -10.87 18.89 6.73
C GLY A 145 -10.28 17.49 6.87
N LYS A 146 -9.12 17.36 7.52
CA LYS A 146 -8.42 16.09 7.64
C LYS A 146 -9.30 15.02 8.27
N PHE A 147 -9.38 13.86 7.60
CA PHE A 147 -10.08 12.71 8.12
C PHE A 147 -9.34 12.14 9.34
N ILE A 148 -10.07 11.92 10.43
CA ILE A 148 -9.52 11.33 11.65
C ILE A 148 -9.91 9.86 11.68
N PHE A 149 -8.93 9.00 11.46
CA PHE A 149 -9.09 7.56 11.62
C PHE A 149 -9.31 7.23 13.10
N GLU A 150 -10.11 6.21 13.39
CA GLU A 150 -10.12 5.62 14.71
C GLU A 150 -8.69 5.16 15.06
N ASN A 151 -8.30 5.35 16.33
CA ASN A 151 -6.89 5.20 16.73
C ASN A 151 -6.27 3.84 16.40
N VAL A 152 -7.08 2.79 16.22
CA VAL A 152 -6.59 1.42 16.05
C VAL A 152 -7.34 0.64 14.99
N ARG A 153 -8.62 0.90 14.80
CA ARG A 153 -9.48 0.24 13.82
C ARG A 153 -10.24 1.27 13.01
N HIS A 154 -10.24 1.09 11.73
CA HIS A 154 -11.06 1.86 10.81
C HIS A 154 -11.83 0.89 9.92
N ARG A 155 -13.12 1.13 9.72
CA ARG A 155 -13.93 0.44 8.73
C ARG A 155 -14.05 1.29 7.47
N ALA A 156 -14.02 0.61 6.32
CA ALA A 156 -14.13 1.28 5.04
C ALA A 156 -15.44 2.07 4.92
N MET A 157 -15.33 3.25 4.35
CA MET A 157 -16.49 4.04 3.94
C MET A 157 -16.90 3.60 2.54
N ARG A 158 -18.06 2.99 2.42
CA ARG A 158 -18.62 2.50 1.17
C ARG A 158 -19.83 3.31 0.74
N GLY A 159 -20.07 3.35 -0.56
CA GLY A 159 -21.30 3.91 -1.12
C GLY A 159 -22.54 3.07 -0.79
N ALA A 160 -23.71 3.67 -0.97
CA ALA A 160 -25.01 3.06 -0.66
C ALA A 160 -25.33 1.77 -1.47
N ASP A 161 -24.56 1.46 -2.50
CA ASP A 161 -24.80 0.31 -3.36
C ASP A 161 -24.24 -1.02 -2.82
N PHE A 162 -23.43 -0.98 -1.77
CA PHE A 162 -23.09 -2.18 -1.02
C PHE A 162 -24.27 -2.51 -0.08
N ASN A 163 -25.11 -3.42 -0.52
CA ASN A 163 -26.18 -4.04 0.28
C ASN A 163 -25.62 -4.90 1.41
N ASP A 164 -24.65 -4.40 2.12
CA ASP A 164 -24.12 -5.05 3.29
C ASP A 164 -24.97 -4.65 4.50
N THR A 165 -25.73 -5.59 5.03
CA THR A 165 -26.49 -5.41 6.28
C THR A 165 -25.58 -5.16 7.50
N THR A 166 -24.27 -5.35 7.33
CA THR A 166 -23.23 -4.89 8.24
C THR A 166 -22.77 -3.50 7.92
N THR A 167 -23.63 -2.72 7.25
CA THR A 167 -23.36 -1.32 6.91
C THR A 167 -22.66 -0.66 8.05
N ASP A 168 -21.53 -0.14 7.74
CA ASP A 168 -20.75 0.61 8.70
C ASP A 168 -21.63 1.74 9.24
N ALA A 169 -22.05 1.62 10.49
CA ALA A 169 -22.89 2.61 11.17
C ALA A 169 -22.32 4.03 11.03
N ARG A 170 -21.05 4.15 10.70
CA ARG A 170 -20.38 5.44 10.40
C ARG A 170 -20.85 6.07 9.10
N TYR A 171 -21.40 5.31 8.16
CA TYR A 171 -21.96 5.88 6.93
C TYR A 171 -23.32 6.55 7.20
N GLU A 172 -24.02 6.08 8.23
CA GLU A 172 -25.28 6.66 8.72
C GLU A 172 -25.06 7.65 9.86
N ASP A 173 -23.82 7.78 10.36
CA ASP A 173 -23.48 8.73 11.40
C ASP A 173 -23.62 10.17 10.89
N GLU A 174 -24.65 10.88 11.36
CA GLU A 174 -24.92 12.27 11.01
C GLU A 174 -23.75 13.20 11.35
N ALA A 175 -22.99 12.92 12.43
CA ALA A 175 -21.81 13.69 12.80
C ALA A 175 -20.69 13.50 11.77
N LEU A 176 -20.56 12.32 11.17
CA LEU A 176 -19.61 12.05 10.10
C LEU A 176 -20.07 12.71 8.79
N LYS A 177 -21.36 12.66 8.46
CA LYS A 177 -21.94 13.36 7.31
C LYS A 177 -21.74 14.87 7.43
N GLU A 178 -21.97 15.43 8.62
CA GLU A 178 -21.71 16.85 8.88
C GLU A 178 -20.24 17.21 8.66
N LYS A 179 -19.32 16.37 9.15
CA LYS A 179 -17.88 16.55 9.02
C LYS A 179 -17.39 16.41 7.58
N LEU A 180 -17.93 15.48 6.82
CA LEU A 180 -17.56 15.23 5.41
C LEU A 180 -18.26 16.19 4.46
N GLY A 181 -19.38 16.76 4.86
CA GLY A 181 -20.28 17.59 4.07
C GLY A 181 -21.41 16.80 3.42
N PRO A 182 -22.55 17.46 3.14
CA PRO A 182 -23.79 16.79 2.70
C PRO A 182 -23.69 16.12 1.34
N ASP A 183 -22.66 16.43 0.54
CA ASP A 183 -22.49 15.96 -0.83
C ASP A 183 -21.48 14.82 -0.96
N VAL A 184 -20.99 14.26 0.16
CA VAL A 184 -20.03 13.14 0.08
C VAL A 184 -20.80 11.84 -0.07
N THR A 185 -21.12 11.54 -1.32
CA THR A 185 -21.64 10.23 -1.77
C THR A 185 -20.51 9.34 -2.31
N THR A 186 -19.25 9.64 -2.00
CA THR A 186 -18.11 8.97 -2.62
C THR A 186 -17.89 7.62 -1.98
N ASP A 187 -17.97 6.59 -2.78
CA ASP A 187 -17.43 5.28 -2.45
C ASP A 187 -15.91 5.30 -2.56
N PHE A 188 -15.23 5.44 -1.43
CA PHE A 188 -13.75 5.48 -1.38
C PHE A 188 -13.11 4.14 -1.74
N TYR A 189 -13.83 3.02 -1.56
CA TYR A 189 -13.37 1.72 -2.01
C TYR A 189 -13.34 1.66 -3.53
N ALA A 190 -14.45 1.99 -4.17
CA ALA A 190 -14.55 2.03 -5.63
C ALA A 190 -13.56 3.05 -6.23
N ALA A 191 -13.48 4.26 -5.67
CA ALA A 191 -12.56 5.29 -6.13
C ALA A 191 -11.09 4.83 -6.08
N GLY A 192 -10.70 4.09 -5.05
CA GLY A 192 -9.35 3.53 -4.94
C GLY A 192 -9.09 2.43 -5.97
N CYS A 193 -10.06 1.55 -6.21
CA CYS A 193 -9.96 0.53 -7.27
C CYS A 193 -9.91 1.17 -8.65
N ASP A 194 -10.77 2.14 -8.94
CA ASP A 194 -10.85 2.81 -10.25
C ASP A 194 -9.59 3.62 -10.57
N PHE A 195 -8.88 4.08 -9.54
CA PHE A 195 -7.59 4.74 -9.75
C PHE A 195 -6.52 3.78 -10.27
N PHE A 196 -6.35 2.61 -9.65
CA PHE A 196 -5.27 1.68 -10.00
C PHE A 196 -5.64 0.68 -11.11
N ARG A 197 -6.92 0.31 -11.23
CA ARG A 197 -7.39 -0.71 -12.20
C ARG A 197 -6.94 -0.45 -13.64
N PRO A 198 -6.98 0.78 -14.18
CA PRO A 198 -6.51 1.02 -15.55
C PRO A 198 -5.02 0.78 -15.77
N SER A 199 -4.23 0.76 -14.70
CA SER A 199 -2.80 0.44 -14.74
C SER A 199 -2.52 -1.07 -14.58
N MET A 200 -3.55 -1.88 -14.35
CA MET A 200 -3.44 -3.33 -14.23
C MET A 200 -3.78 -4.00 -15.55
N ASP A 201 -2.85 -4.75 -16.10
CA ASP A 201 -3.13 -5.61 -17.26
C ASP A 201 -3.89 -6.86 -16.80
N LEU A 202 -5.19 -6.69 -16.56
CA LEU A 202 -6.05 -7.74 -16.02
C LEU A 202 -6.22 -8.93 -16.97
N GLU A 203 -6.06 -8.72 -18.28
CA GLU A 203 -6.15 -9.78 -19.29
C GLU A 203 -5.01 -10.81 -19.14
N HIS A 204 -3.81 -10.34 -18.81
CA HIS A 204 -2.63 -11.20 -18.61
C HIS A 204 -2.33 -11.48 -17.14
N SER A 205 -3.20 -11.04 -16.24
CA SER A 205 -3.06 -11.24 -14.79
C SER A 205 -3.50 -12.64 -14.36
N ILE A 206 -3.01 -13.10 -13.22
CA ILE A 206 -3.23 -14.48 -12.75
C ILE A 206 -3.83 -14.47 -11.35
N VAL A 207 -4.89 -15.26 -11.18
CA VAL A 207 -5.39 -15.67 -9.85
C VAL A 207 -5.35 -17.19 -9.76
N SER A 208 -4.47 -17.72 -8.93
CA SER A 208 -4.35 -19.14 -8.66
C SER A 208 -4.84 -19.49 -7.26
N GLY A 209 -5.10 -20.79 -7.02
CA GLY A 209 -5.65 -21.25 -5.73
C GLY A 209 -7.09 -20.84 -5.50
N GLN A 210 -7.91 -20.75 -6.55
CA GLN A 210 -9.33 -20.34 -6.44
C GLN A 210 -10.15 -21.28 -5.57
N ASP A 211 -9.81 -22.58 -5.50
CA ASP A 211 -10.46 -23.55 -4.59
C ASP A 211 -10.16 -23.21 -3.13
N ASN A 212 -8.92 -22.79 -2.83
CA ASN A 212 -8.54 -22.32 -1.50
C ASN A 212 -9.27 -21.02 -1.13
N LEU A 213 -9.42 -20.08 -2.11
CA LEU A 213 -10.22 -18.88 -1.89
C LEU A 213 -11.68 -19.22 -1.59
N LYS A 214 -12.28 -20.11 -2.38
CA LYS A 214 -13.66 -20.57 -2.16
C LYS A 214 -13.82 -21.17 -0.76
N LYS A 215 -12.91 -22.05 -0.36
CA LYS A 215 -12.89 -22.63 0.98
C LYS A 215 -12.78 -21.55 2.06
N ALA A 216 -11.90 -20.56 1.88
CA ALA A 216 -11.76 -19.46 2.82
C ALA A 216 -13.06 -18.61 2.93
N MET A 217 -13.76 -18.39 1.83
CA MET A 217 -15.04 -17.69 1.82
C MET A 217 -16.12 -18.50 2.56
N GLU A 218 -16.22 -19.81 2.32
CA GLU A 218 -17.13 -20.72 3.03
C GLU A 218 -16.86 -20.73 4.55
N GLN A 219 -15.59 -20.70 4.97
CA GLN A 219 -15.20 -20.61 6.38
C GLN A 219 -15.67 -19.28 7.01
N ILE A 220 -15.52 -18.16 6.30
CA ILE A 220 -16.01 -16.85 6.76
C ILE A 220 -17.53 -16.86 6.90
N GLU A 221 -18.25 -17.41 5.94
CA GLU A 221 -19.72 -17.55 6.00
C GLU A 221 -20.17 -18.43 7.15
N ALA A 222 -19.39 -19.45 7.51
CA ALA A 222 -19.62 -20.29 8.70
C ALA A 222 -19.32 -19.56 10.02
N GLY A 223 -18.89 -18.30 9.99
CA GLY A 223 -18.52 -17.52 11.18
C GLY A 223 -17.14 -17.88 11.75
N GLU A 224 -16.30 -18.54 10.97
CA GLU A 224 -14.90 -18.82 11.28
C GLU A 224 -14.00 -17.67 10.80
N ASN A 225 -12.74 -17.66 11.22
CA ASN A 225 -11.81 -16.59 10.84
C ASN A 225 -10.80 -17.08 9.82
N VAL A 226 -10.38 -16.18 8.94
CA VAL A 226 -9.33 -16.43 7.94
C VAL A 226 -8.23 -15.39 8.07
N VAL A 227 -6.97 -15.82 8.06
CA VAL A 227 -5.79 -14.95 8.06
C VAL A 227 -4.95 -15.27 6.84
N PHE A 228 -4.82 -14.32 5.95
CA PHE A 228 -3.89 -14.37 4.82
C PHE A 228 -2.52 -13.84 5.28
N LEU A 229 -1.51 -14.70 5.22
CA LEU A 229 -0.12 -14.37 5.49
C LEU A 229 0.55 -14.06 4.15
N ALA A 230 0.70 -12.79 3.81
CA ALA A 230 1.09 -12.37 2.48
C ALA A 230 2.48 -11.72 2.44
N ASN A 231 3.17 -11.85 1.31
CA ASN A 231 4.23 -10.90 1.00
C ASN A 231 3.61 -9.53 0.65
N HIS A 232 4.39 -8.46 0.68
CA HIS A 232 3.90 -7.09 0.46
C HIS A 232 4.82 -6.37 -0.52
N GLN A 233 4.30 -5.98 -1.68
CA GLN A 233 5.14 -5.42 -2.75
C GLN A 233 4.84 -3.95 -3.03
N SER A 234 3.59 -3.54 -2.92
CA SER A 234 3.12 -2.26 -3.43
C SER A 234 2.17 -1.57 -2.45
N GLU A 235 2.14 -0.25 -2.45
CA GLU A 235 1.10 0.51 -1.72
C GLU A 235 -0.31 0.16 -2.23
N ALA A 236 -0.42 -0.32 -3.46
CA ALA A 236 -1.67 -0.70 -4.11
C ALA A 236 -2.12 -2.15 -3.83
N ASP A 237 -1.41 -2.93 -3.01
CA ASP A 237 -1.76 -4.34 -2.75
C ASP A 237 -3.23 -4.54 -2.34
N PRO A 238 -3.85 -3.70 -1.49
CA PRO A 238 -5.26 -3.83 -1.20
C PRO A 238 -6.17 -3.67 -2.43
N GLN A 239 -5.81 -2.76 -3.36
CA GLN A 239 -6.54 -2.58 -4.61
C GLN A 239 -6.29 -3.74 -5.58
N VAL A 240 -5.07 -4.30 -5.60
CA VAL A 240 -4.73 -5.51 -6.36
C VAL A 240 -5.59 -6.68 -5.94
N VAL A 241 -5.70 -6.95 -4.62
CA VAL A 241 -6.57 -8.01 -4.09
C VAL A 241 -8.01 -7.81 -4.57
N SER A 242 -8.54 -6.58 -4.46
CA SER A 242 -9.92 -6.29 -4.85
C SER A 242 -10.15 -6.47 -6.35
N CYS A 243 -9.31 -5.85 -7.18
CA CYS A 243 -9.49 -5.89 -8.64
C CYS A 243 -9.31 -7.30 -9.21
N LEU A 244 -8.39 -8.10 -8.66
CA LEU A 244 -8.21 -9.49 -9.10
C LEU A 244 -9.35 -10.40 -8.62
N PHE A 245 -9.84 -10.23 -7.39
CA PHE A 245 -10.96 -11.05 -6.91
C PHE A 245 -12.26 -10.71 -7.65
N GLU A 246 -12.48 -9.47 -8.07
CA GLU A 246 -13.59 -9.08 -8.93
C GLU A 246 -13.56 -9.81 -10.29
N THR A 247 -12.39 -10.18 -10.82
CA THR A 247 -12.29 -10.96 -12.08
C THR A 247 -12.78 -12.40 -11.92
N ILE A 248 -12.80 -12.95 -10.70
CA ILE A 248 -13.32 -14.30 -10.43
C ILE A 248 -14.86 -14.27 -10.38
N GLY A 249 -15.43 -13.20 -9.88
CA GLY A 249 -16.88 -13.03 -9.76
C GLY A 249 -17.27 -12.08 -8.63
N LYS A 250 -18.57 -11.75 -8.62
CA LYS A 250 -19.13 -10.79 -7.65
C LYS A 250 -18.88 -11.20 -6.20
N GLU A 251 -19.09 -12.47 -5.86
CA GLU A 251 -18.93 -12.97 -4.49
C GLU A 251 -17.50 -12.81 -3.98
N ALA A 252 -16.51 -13.11 -4.83
CA ALA A 252 -15.10 -12.93 -4.50
C ALA A 252 -14.74 -11.43 -4.39
N GLY A 253 -15.30 -10.58 -5.24
CA GLY A 253 -15.15 -9.12 -5.14
C GLY A 253 -15.74 -8.56 -3.84
N ASP A 254 -16.95 -9.00 -3.47
CA ASP A 254 -17.60 -8.63 -2.22
C ASP A 254 -16.76 -9.11 -1.01
N PHE A 255 -16.25 -10.33 -1.06
CA PHE A 255 -15.34 -10.84 -0.03
C PHE A 255 -14.07 -9.97 0.11
N ALA A 256 -13.43 -9.62 -1.01
CA ALA A 256 -12.23 -8.77 -1.01
C ALA A 256 -12.49 -7.41 -0.34
N ALA A 257 -13.68 -6.87 -0.53
CA ALA A 257 -14.08 -5.60 0.09
C ALA A 257 -14.22 -5.71 1.62
N HIS A 258 -14.48 -6.90 2.16
CA HIS A 258 -14.59 -7.12 3.62
C HIS A 258 -13.25 -7.43 4.30
N VAL A 259 -12.21 -7.75 3.55
CA VAL A 259 -10.88 -8.03 4.10
C VAL A 259 -10.38 -6.86 4.95
N THR A 260 -9.92 -7.17 6.15
CA THR A 260 -9.31 -6.20 7.07
C THR A 260 -7.78 -6.25 6.92
N TYR A 261 -7.18 -5.13 6.55
CA TYR A 261 -5.74 -5.03 6.34
C TYR A 261 -5.03 -4.57 7.61
N VAL A 262 -4.00 -5.28 8.01
CA VAL A 262 -3.09 -4.82 9.06
C VAL A 262 -2.06 -3.90 8.43
N ALA A 263 -2.11 -2.62 8.76
CA ALA A 263 -1.32 -1.60 8.12
C ALA A 263 -0.47 -0.80 9.11
N GLY A 264 0.64 -0.26 8.63
CA GLY A 264 1.44 0.71 9.38
C GLY A 264 0.67 2.02 9.57
N HIS A 265 0.84 2.66 10.72
CA HIS A 265 0.12 3.93 11.03
C HIS A 265 0.36 5.04 9.99
N LYS A 266 1.43 4.96 9.19
CA LYS A 266 1.75 5.93 8.13
C LYS A 266 0.61 6.09 7.12
N VAL A 267 -0.15 5.03 6.82
CA VAL A 267 -1.25 5.09 5.83
C VAL A 267 -2.40 6.01 6.27
N THR A 268 -2.47 6.36 7.56
CA THR A 268 -3.48 7.29 8.11
C THR A 268 -2.97 8.72 8.21
N THR A 269 -1.70 8.98 7.90
CA THR A 269 -1.04 10.29 8.05
C THR A 269 -0.43 10.81 6.75
N ASP A 270 -0.11 9.96 5.81
CA ASP A 270 0.35 10.37 4.47
C ASP A 270 -0.86 10.86 3.67
N ALA A 271 -0.84 12.13 3.28
CA ALA A 271 -1.96 12.78 2.64
C ALA A 271 -2.42 12.09 1.35
N LEU A 272 -1.48 11.55 0.54
CA LEU A 272 -1.83 10.83 -0.68
C LEU A 272 -2.39 9.44 -0.40
N ALA A 273 -2.03 8.81 0.73
CA ALA A 273 -2.54 7.51 1.11
C ALA A 273 -3.92 7.56 1.79
N VAL A 274 -4.25 8.67 2.44
CA VAL A 274 -5.48 8.81 3.24
C VAL A 274 -6.75 8.46 2.47
N PRO A 275 -7.02 8.96 1.24
CA PRO A 275 -8.25 8.61 0.52
C PRO A 275 -8.37 7.10 0.23
N PHE A 276 -7.27 6.45 -0.12
CA PHE A 276 -7.23 5.01 -0.35
C PHE A 276 -7.45 4.21 0.95
N SER A 277 -6.93 4.72 2.07
CA SER A 277 -7.11 4.15 3.39
C SER A 277 -8.55 4.27 3.90
N MET A 278 -9.24 5.36 3.57
CA MET A 278 -10.67 5.55 3.90
C MET A 278 -11.55 4.48 3.25
N GLY A 279 -11.14 3.94 2.11
CA GLY A 279 -11.83 2.88 1.38
C GLY A 279 -11.52 1.46 1.88
N ARG A 280 -10.76 1.26 2.94
CA ARG A 280 -10.30 -0.07 3.41
C ARG A 280 -10.62 -0.30 4.87
N ASN A 281 -10.96 -1.55 5.21
CA ASN A 281 -10.99 -1.96 6.62
C ASN A 281 -9.55 -2.07 7.11
N LEU A 282 -9.21 -1.36 8.18
CA LEU A 282 -7.83 -1.25 8.65
C LEU A 282 -7.71 -1.56 10.14
N LEU A 283 -6.63 -2.27 10.49
CA LEU A 283 -6.06 -2.32 11.83
C LEU A 283 -4.68 -1.66 11.78
N CYS A 284 -4.58 -0.47 12.38
CA CYS A 284 -3.37 0.34 12.29
C CYS A 284 -2.42 0.07 13.46
N ILE A 285 -1.17 -0.26 13.14
CA ILE A 285 -0.12 -0.55 14.11
C ILE A 285 1.13 0.30 13.85
N HIS A 286 1.89 0.55 14.90
CA HIS A 286 3.24 1.08 14.76
C HIS A 286 4.25 -0.07 14.69
N SER A 287 5.12 -0.05 13.69
CA SER A 287 6.20 -1.01 13.60
C SER A 287 7.19 -0.82 14.76
N LYS A 288 7.89 -1.88 15.13
CA LYS A 288 8.89 -1.85 16.21
C LYS A 288 9.93 -0.75 15.99
N LYS A 289 10.41 -0.58 14.75
CA LYS A 289 11.35 0.49 14.37
C LYS A 289 10.78 1.89 14.68
N HIS A 290 9.50 2.13 14.41
CA HIS A 290 8.85 3.41 14.69
C HIS A 290 8.54 3.62 16.18
N ILE A 291 8.32 2.55 16.93
CA ILE A 291 8.14 2.62 18.38
C ILE A 291 9.44 3.01 19.06
N ASP A 292 10.55 2.41 18.64
CA ASP A 292 11.86 2.61 19.27
C ASP A 292 12.58 3.87 18.79
N ALA A 293 12.10 4.52 17.73
CA ALA A 293 12.73 5.71 17.16
C ALA A 293 12.67 6.95 18.07
N ASP A 294 11.67 7.02 18.95
CA ASP A 294 11.47 8.17 19.82
C ASP A 294 10.99 7.71 21.21
N PRO A 295 11.85 7.84 22.24
CA PRO A 295 11.53 7.42 23.60
C PRO A 295 10.33 8.13 24.22
N GLU A 296 10.05 9.39 23.84
CA GLU A 296 8.94 10.17 24.41
C GLU A 296 7.59 9.65 23.93
N THR A 297 7.49 9.28 22.68
CA THR A 297 6.25 8.77 22.07
C THR A 297 6.09 7.25 22.22
N LYS A 298 7.15 6.52 22.59
CA LYS A 298 7.15 5.06 22.74
C LYS A 298 6.02 4.52 23.64
N PRO A 299 5.73 5.08 24.83
CA PRO A 299 4.64 4.58 25.66
C PRO A 299 3.26 4.75 25.04
N ALA A 300 3.02 5.85 24.29
CA ALA A 300 1.77 6.11 23.60
C ALA A 300 1.58 5.13 22.43
N LYS A 301 2.59 4.96 21.58
CA LYS A 301 2.58 4.01 20.45
C LYS A 301 2.39 2.57 20.91
N SER A 302 3.03 2.18 22.02
CA SER A 302 2.87 0.84 22.61
C SER A 302 1.44 0.61 23.11
N ARG A 303 0.83 1.59 23.78
CA ARG A 303 -0.59 1.50 24.21
C ARG A 303 -1.52 1.40 23.00
N GLN A 304 -1.26 2.15 21.94
CA GLN A 304 -2.04 2.10 20.71
C GLN A 304 -1.96 0.71 20.05
N ASN A 305 -0.76 0.12 19.95
CA ASN A 305 -0.59 -1.24 19.46
C ASN A 305 -1.36 -2.27 20.32
N MET A 306 -1.31 -2.12 21.64
CA MET A 306 -2.07 -2.99 22.54
C MET A 306 -3.59 -2.87 22.30
N SER A 307 -4.08 -1.64 22.08
CA SER A 307 -5.49 -1.39 21.75
C SER A 307 -5.85 -2.02 20.40
N ALA A 308 -4.99 -1.91 19.39
CA ALA A 308 -5.20 -2.57 18.08
C ALA A 308 -5.28 -4.09 18.22
N MET A 309 -4.39 -4.69 19.03
CA MET A 309 -4.42 -6.13 19.31
C MET A 309 -5.70 -6.56 20.03
N ASN A 310 -6.17 -5.77 21.00
CA ASN A 310 -7.43 -6.04 21.70
C ASN A 310 -8.64 -5.93 20.75
N SER A 311 -8.67 -4.93 19.88
CA SER A 311 -9.69 -4.76 18.86
C SER A 311 -9.72 -5.94 17.88
N MET A 312 -8.54 -6.39 17.43
CA MET A 312 -8.41 -7.57 16.56
C MET A 312 -8.91 -8.83 17.26
N LEU A 313 -8.51 -9.06 18.52
CA LEU A 313 -8.99 -10.21 19.29
C LEU A 313 -10.52 -10.15 19.52
N GLY A 314 -11.08 -8.97 19.67
CA GLY A 314 -12.53 -8.76 19.74
C GLY A 314 -13.22 -9.25 18.46
N GLY A 315 -12.77 -8.77 17.29
CA GLY A 315 -13.31 -9.21 16.00
C GLY A 315 -13.15 -10.71 15.74
N LEU A 316 -11.98 -11.29 16.08
CA LEU A 316 -11.77 -12.72 15.97
C LEU A 316 -12.71 -13.55 16.87
N LYS A 317 -13.10 -13.03 18.04
CA LYS A 317 -14.09 -13.68 18.94
C LYS A 317 -15.51 -13.58 18.41
N GLU A 318 -15.86 -12.52 17.72
CA GLU A 318 -17.12 -12.39 17.00
C GLU A 318 -17.21 -13.43 15.89
N GLY A 319 -16.09 -13.69 15.20
CA GLY A 319 -15.97 -14.61 14.08
C GLY A 319 -16.29 -13.94 12.74
N GLY A 320 -16.06 -14.66 11.63
CA GLY A 320 -16.28 -14.12 10.28
C GLY A 320 -15.28 -13.04 9.87
N MET A 321 -14.10 -13.00 10.49
CA MET A 321 -13.09 -11.97 10.22
C MET A 321 -12.04 -12.48 9.24
N ALA A 322 -11.98 -11.86 8.05
CA ALA A 322 -10.89 -12.05 7.10
C ALA A 322 -9.81 -10.98 7.33
N ILE A 323 -8.57 -11.42 7.56
CA ILE A 323 -7.42 -10.54 7.82
C ILE A 323 -6.36 -10.77 6.74
N TRP A 324 -5.84 -9.68 6.17
CA TRP A 324 -4.62 -9.67 5.38
C TRP A 324 -3.49 -9.05 6.19
N VAL A 325 -2.37 -9.72 6.28
CA VAL A 325 -1.18 -9.21 6.97
C VAL A 325 0.09 -9.61 6.24
N ALA A 326 1.05 -8.67 6.17
CA ALA A 326 2.42 -8.95 5.75
C ALA A 326 3.29 -9.19 6.99
N PRO A 327 3.67 -10.43 7.30
CA PRO A 327 4.44 -10.74 8.51
C PRO A 327 5.83 -10.11 8.53
N SER A 328 6.40 -9.80 7.37
CA SER A 328 7.67 -9.07 7.24
C SER A 328 7.63 -7.64 7.82
N GLY A 329 6.42 -7.06 7.95
CA GLY A 329 6.22 -5.70 8.45
C GLY A 329 6.70 -4.59 7.51
N GLY A 330 7.02 -4.90 6.26
CA GLY A 330 7.44 -3.95 5.24
C GLY A 330 7.26 -4.50 3.83
N ARG A 331 7.44 -3.63 2.83
CA ARG A 331 7.37 -4.01 1.42
C ARG A 331 8.63 -4.77 1.01
N ASP A 332 8.47 -5.74 0.12
CA ASP A 332 9.57 -6.40 -0.59
C ASP A 332 10.40 -5.34 -1.33
N ARG A 333 11.69 -5.58 -1.47
CA ARG A 333 12.61 -4.66 -2.14
C ARG A 333 13.35 -5.37 -3.24
N ARG A 334 13.55 -4.64 -4.35
CA ARG A 334 14.44 -5.09 -5.40
C ARG A 334 15.86 -5.11 -4.88
N ASP A 335 16.55 -6.19 -5.10
CA ASP A 335 17.99 -6.23 -4.96
C ASP A 335 18.62 -5.46 -6.13
N VAL A 336 19.41 -4.43 -5.83
CA VAL A 336 19.93 -3.48 -6.82
C VAL A 336 20.98 -4.14 -7.73
N GLU A 337 21.71 -5.13 -7.21
CA GLU A 337 22.78 -5.79 -7.97
C GLU A 337 22.22 -6.85 -8.93
N SER A 338 21.34 -7.71 -8.44
CA SER A 338 20.75 -8.79 -9.23
C SER A 338 19.48 -8.40 -9.98
N GLY A 339 18.82 -7.30 -9.59
CA GLY A 339 17.51 -6.90 -10.09
C GLY A 339 16.36 -7.82 -9.64
N LYS A 340 16.64 -8.82 -8.79
CA LYS A 340 15.66 -9.77 -8.26
C LYS A 340 14.78 -9.12 -7.19
N ILE A 341 13.61 -9.69 -6.96
CA ILE A 341 12.67 -9.20 -5.94
C ILE A 341 12.38 -10.34 -4.97
N PRO A 342 13.22 -10.53 -3.95
CA PRO A 342 12.97 -11.54 -2.92
C PRO A 342 11.78 -11.14 -2.03
N ILE A 343 11.03 -12.13 -1.57
CA ILE A 343 10.05 -11.94 -0.51
C ILE A 343 10.81 -11.58 0.77
N ALA A 344 10.39 -10.49 1.42
CA ALA A 344 10.93 -10.12 2.73
C ALA A 344 10.58 -11.21 3.76
N PRO A 345 11.54 -11.70 4.56
CA PRO A 345 11.33 -12.83 5.47
C PRO A 345 10.17 -12.60 6.45
N PHE A 346 9.40 -13.64 6.70
CA PHE A 346 8.29 -13.61 7.66
C PHE A 346 8.83 -13.53 9.10
N ASP A 347 8.46 -12.47 9.84
CA ASP A 347 8.81 -12.35 11.25
C ASP A 347 8.03 -13.38 12.08
N GLN A 348 8.75 -14.35 12.63
CA GLN A 348 8.17 -15.42 13.45
C GLN A 348 7.30 -14.88 14.59
N LYS A 349 7.67 -13.75 15.22
CA LYS A 349 6.89 -13.18 16.33
C LYS A 349 5.56 -12.64 15.86
N THR A 350 5.53 -12.05 14.67
CA THR A 350 4.31 -11.57 14.05
C THR A 350 3.38 -12.73 13.70
N VAL A 351 3.90 -13.77 13.05
CA VAL A 351 3.12 -14.98 12.72
C VAL A 351 2.57 -15.64 14.00
N ASP A 352 3.40 -15.84 15.02
CA ASP A 352 2.99 -16.41 16.31
C ASP A 352 1.91 -15.59 17.00
N MET A 353 1.97 -14.26 16.91
CA MET A 353 0.95 -13.39 17.46
C MET A 353 -0.42 -13.71 16.87
N PHE A 354 -0.54 -13.84 15.54
CA PHE A 354 -1.80 -14.17 14.88
C PHE A 354 -2.29 -15.57 15.25
N ARG A 355 -1.39 -16.56 15.29
CA ARG A 355 -1.71 -17.93 15.74
C ARG A 355 -2.28 -17.95 17.17
N LEU A 356 -1.62 -17.26 18.09
CA LEU A 356 -2.05 -17.16 19.49
C LEU A 356 -3.39 -16.43 19.63
N MET A 357 -3.63 -15.41 18.82
CA MET A 357 -4.91 -14.70 18.82
C MET A 357 -6.03 -15.54 18.26
N GLY A 358 -5.78 -16.28 17.18
CA GLY A 358 -6.71 -17.28 16.66
C GLY A 358 -7.11 -18.30 17.75
N ASN A 359 -6.13 -18.88 18.44
CA ASN A 359 -6.40 -19.81 19.54
C ASN A 359 -7.19 -19.18 20.71
N LYS A 360 -6.91 -17.90 21.03
CA LYS A 360 -7.63 -17.16 22.10
C LYS A 360 -9.03 -16.75 21.72
N SER A 361 -9.33 -16.66 20.45
CA SER A 361 -10.67 -16.29 19.96
C SER A 361 -11.73 -17.33 20.30
N LYS A 362 -11.34 -18.61 20.43
CA LYS A 362 -12.22 -19.80 20.57
C LYS A 362 -13.10 -20.05 19.35
N LYS A 363 -12.84 -19.36 18.25
CA LYS A 363 -13.42 -19.62 16.93
C LYS A 363 -12.36 -20.29 16.07
N PRO A 364 -12.71 -21.21 15.18
CA PRO A 364 -11.76 -21.72 14.20
C PRO A 364 -11.11 -20.56 13.46
N THR A 365 -9.81 -20.65 13.27
CA THR A 365 -9.03 -19.62 12.58
C THR A 365 -8.07 -20.30 11.63
N HIS A 366 -8.23 -20.03 10.35
CA HIS A 366 -7.55 -20.65 9.23
C HIS A 366 -6.45 -19.73 8.71
N PHE A 367 -5.33 -20.31 8.30
CA PHE A 367 -4.17 -19.55 7.85
C PHE A 367 -3.80 -19.96 6.43
N TYR A 368 -3.91 -19.03 5.51
CA TYR A 368 -3.54 -19.22 4.11
C TYR A 368 -2.35 -18.31 3.77
N PRO A 369 -1.19 -18.87 3.39
CA PRO A 369 -0.17 -18.08 2.74
C PRO A 369 -0.75 -17.52 1.43
N MET A 370 -0.44 -16.25 1.13
CA MET A 370 -0.90 -15.58 -0.08
C MET A 370 0.30 -14.95 -0.78
N ALA A 371 0.62 -15.44 -1.96
CA ALA A 371 1.66 -14.84 -2.77
C ALA A 371 1.09 -13.73 -3.66
N MET A 372 1.82 -12.64 -3.79
CA MET A 372 1.44 -11.49 -4.61
C MET A 372 2.58 -11.10 -5.54
N VAL A 373 2.24 -10.81 -6.80
CA VAL A 373 3.11 -10.17 -7.79
C VAL A 373 2.44 -8.87 -8.19
N SER A 374 2.90 -7.76 -7.63
CA SER A 374 2.34 -6.42 -7.82
C SER A 374 3.43 -5.33 -7.80
N TYR A 375 4.70 -5.73 -7.71
CA TYR A 375 5.83 -4.81 -7.52
C TYR A 375 5.87 -3.70 -8.56
N ASP A 376 5.78 -4.07 -9.83
CA ASP A 376 5.92 -3.13 -10.94
C ASP A 376 4.71 -2.19 -11.10
N LEU A 377 3.55 -2.50 -10.49
CA LEU A 377 2.38 -1.61 -10.54
C LEU A 377 2.65 -0.27 -9.83
N CYS A 378 3.22 -0.34 -8.62
CA CYS A 378 3.60 0.85 -7.85
C CYS A 378 4.87 0.53 -7.06
N PRO A 379 6.03 0.45 -7.76
CA PRO A 379 7.27 0.00 -7.15
C PRO A 379 7.68 0.95 -6.01
N PRO A 380 8.02 0.39 -4.84
CA PRO A 380 8.60 1.19 -3.79
C PRO A 380 9.98 1.70 -4.21
N PRO A 381 10.46 2.83 -3.67
CA PRO A 381 11.82 3.28 -3.91
C PRO A 381 12.83 2.22 -3.44
N ASP A 382 13.95 2.08 -4.14
CA ASP A 382 14.98 1.08 -3.83
C ASP A 382 15.53 1.24 -2.39
N PHE A 383 15.55 2.45 -1.89
CA PHE A 383 15.97 2.76 -0.52
C PHE A 383 14.82 3.34 0.29
N VAL A 384 14.77 3.02 1.59
CA VAL A 384 13.77 3.57 2.50
C VAL A 384 14.05 5.05 2.73
N GLU A 385 13.29 5.91 2.10
CA GLU A 385 13.33 7.34 2.35
C GLU A 385 12.48 7.68 3.58
N ALA A 386 13.10 8.33 4.57
CA ALA A 386 12.44 8.71 5.81
C ALA A 386 11.76 10.08 5.69
N GLY A 387 11.01 10.36 4.60
CA GLY A 387 10.46 11.69 4.37
C GLY A 387 9.08 11.74 3.74
N VAL A 388 8.43 12.89 3.93
CA VAL A 388 7.26 13.29 3.15
C VAL A 388 7.75 13.60 1.73
N GLY A 389 7.22 12.88 0.73
CA GLY A 389 7.61 13.10 -0.68
C GLY A 389 8.31 11.91 -1.33
N GLU A 390 8.12 10.69 -0.80
CA GLU A 390 8.53 9.45 -1.48
C GLU A 390 8.04 9.49 -2.93
N LYS A 391 8.96 9.32 -3.89
CA LYS A 391 8.61 9.23 -5.31
C LYS A 391 7.70 8.02 -5.52
N ARG A 392 6.57 8.26 -6.18
CA ARG A 392 5.63 7.21 -6.54
C ARG A 392 5.68 7.01 -8.05
N ASN A 393 5.92 5.77 -8.43
CA ASN A 393 5.84 5.33 -9.82
C ASN A 393 4.55 4.53 -10.00
N VAL A 394 3.98 4.59 -11.19
CA VAL A 394 2.84 3.77 -11.59
C VAL A 394 3.12 3.23 -12.98
N ARG A 395 2.96 1.92 -13.17
CA ARG A 395 3.22 1.28 -14.46
C ARG A 395 2.07 0.38 -14.85
N PHE A 396 1.81 0.30 -16.14
CA PHE A 396 0.91 -0.71 -16.69
C PHE A 396 1.63 -2.06 -16.70
N THR A 397 1.07 -3.03 -15.96
CA THR A 397 1.72 -4.33 -15.78
C THR A 397 0.71 -5.41 -15.42
N PRO A 398 0.90 -6.66 -15.85
CA PRO A 398 0.15 -7.78 -15.30
C PRO A 398 0.52 -7.98 -13.83
N ILE A 399 -0.45 -8.45 -13.06
CA ILE A 399 -0.34 -8.69 -11.62
C ILE A 399 -0.80 -10.11 -11.29
N GLY A 400 -0.46 -10.60 -10.12
CA GLY A 400 -0.82 -11.97 -9.73
C GLY A 400 -1.09 -12.14 -8.25
N ILE A 401 -2.02 -13.05 -7.94
CA ILE A 401 -2.28 -13.54 -6.58
C ILE A 401 -2.37 -15.07 -6.62
N ALA A 402 -1.73 -15.72 -5.66
CA ALA A 402 -1.90 -17.13 -5.38
C ALA A 402 -2.36 -17.32 -3.92
N ILE A 403 -3.51 -17.96 -3.74
CA ILE A 403 -3.98 -18.42 -2.43
C ILE A 403 -3.43 -19.83 -2.24
N CYS A 404 -2.36 -19.95 -1.45
CA CYS A 404 -1.67 -21.21 -1.23
C CYS A 404 -2.47 -22.14 -0.31
N ASP A 405 -2.00 -23.37 -0.10
CA ASP A 405 -2.68 -24.32 0.76
C ASP A 405 -2.72 -23.85 2.21
N GLU A 406 -3.81 -24.19 2.88
CA GLU A 406 -3.99 -23.87 4.30
C GLU A 406 -2.88 -24.51 5.15
N VAL A 407 -2.22 -23.69 5.97
CA VAL A 407 -1.27 -24.18 6.97
C VAL A 407 -2.00 -24.41 8.28
N PRO A 408 -2.15 -25.67 8.70
CA PRO A 408 -2.91 -25.99 9.92
C PRO A 408 -2.25 -25.38 11.16
N ASN A 409 -3.02 -24.68 11.98
CA ASN A 409 -2.56 -24.11 13.24
C ASN A 409 -2.47 -25.19 14.33
N ILE A 410 -1.62 -26.18 14.12
CA ILE A 410 -1.41 -27.33 15.03
C ILE A 410 -0.07 -27.19 15.73
N GLY A 411 -0.05 -27.63 17.00
CA GLY A 411 1.17 -27.68 17.80
C GLY A 411 1.33 -26.53 18.79
N GLY A 412 2.10 -26.79 19.82
CA GLY A 412 2.41 -25.84 20.87
C GLY A 412 3.58 -24.92 20.55
N ALA A 413 4.16 -24.32 21.59
CA ALA A 413 5.24 -23.36 21.48
C ALA A 413 6.50 -23.92 20.78
N GLU A 414 6.73 -25.22 20.89
CA GLU A 414 7.89 -25.92 20.32
C GLU A 414 7.87 -26.01 18.79
N LYS A 415 6.68 -25.85 18.16
CA LYS A 415 6.52 -25.94 16.70
C LYS A 415 6.28 -24.60 16.01
N ARG A 416 6.49 -23.49 16.69
CA ARG A 416 6.23 -22.15 16.18
C ARG A 416 7.04 -21.84 14.91
N HIS A 417 8.35 -22.14 14.94
CA HIS A 417 9.22 -21.91 13.81
C HIS A 417 8.78 -22.71 12.58
N LEU A 418 8.40 -23.98 12.76
CA LEU A 418 7.94 -24.85 11.67
C LEU A 418 6.69 -24.31 10.97
N PHE A 419 5.79 -23.67 11.71
CA PHE A 419 4.61 -23.06 11.10
C PHE A 419 5.01 -21.85 10.24
N THR A 420 5.88 -20.98 10.76
CA THR A 420 6.34 -19.79 10.03
C THR A 420 7.13 -20.19 8.81
N GLU A 421 8.07 -21.12 8.93
CA GLU A 421 8.86 -21.66 7.83
C GLU A 421 7.97 -22.28 6.74
N LYS A 422 6.94 -23.06 7.13
CA LYS A 422 6.02 -23.63 6.17
C LYS A 422 5.21 -22.53 5.46
N ALA A 423 4.66 -21.58 6.20
CA ALA A 423 3.85 -20.51 5.63
C ALA A 423 4.67 -19.65 4.65
N GLU A 424 5.93 -19.36 4.99
CA GLU A 424 6.86 -18.63 4.13
C GLU A 424 7.23 -19.43 2.88
N ALA A 425 7.54 -20.71 3.04
CA ALA A 425 7.88 -21.59 1.93
C ALA A 425 6.73 -21.71 0.91
N GLU A 426 5.49 -21.91 1.38
CA GLU A 426 4.30 -21.94 0.53
C GLU A 426 4.10 -20.60 -0.20
N CYS A 427 4.33 -19.46 0.48
CA CYS A 427 4.26 -18.15 -0.14
C CYS A 427 5.34 -17.98 -1.22
N ILE A 428 6.58 -18.39 -0.97
CA ILE A 428 7.70 -18.36 -1.92
C ILE A 428 7.41 -19.24 -3.13
N GLN A 429 6.87 -20.42 -2.92
CA GLN A 429 6.48 -21.31 -4.02
C GLN A 429 5.41 -20.66 -4.89
N GLY A 430 4.31 -20.18 -4.29
CA GLY A 430 3.24 -19.52 -5.01
C GLY A 430 3.73 -18.27 -5.77
N TYR A 431 4.63 -17.50 -5.17
CA TYR A 431 5.27 -16.34 -5.81
C TYR A 431 6.09 -16.74 -7.03
N THR A 432 6.90 -17.78 -6.90
CA THR A 432 7.74 -18.29 -7.99
C THR A 432 6.89 -18.80 -9.15
N GLU A 433 5.79 -19.49 -8.86
CA GLU A 433 4.85 -19.98 -9.88
C GLU A 433 4.12 -18.82 -10.58
N LEU A 434 3.71 -17.80 -9.83
CA LEU A 434 3.12 -16.58 -10.41
C LEU A 434 4.10 -15.88 -11.34
N LEU A 435 5.36 -15.67 -10.94
CA LEU A 435 6.37 -15.03 -11.78
C LEU A 435 6.61 -15.80 -13.08
N LYS A 436 6.63 -17.15 -13.02
CA LYS A 436 6.73 -17.99 -14.22
C LYS A 436 5.49 -17.83 -15.11
N GLY A 437 4.29 -17.89 -14.54
CA GLY A 437 3.05 -17.73 -15.29
C GLY A 437 2.91 -16.36 -15.95
N LEU A 438 3.36 -15.31 -15.28
CA LEU A 438 3.38 -13.93 -15.77
C LEU A 438 4.54 -13.62 -16.73
N LYS A 439 5.43 -14.59 -16.99
CA LYS A 439 6.66 -14.42 -17.81
C LYS A 439 7.61 -13.35 -17.22
N MET A 440 7.70 -13.33 -15.90
CA MET A 440 8.53 -12.42 -15.11
C MET A 440 9.70 -13.13 -14.38
N GLU A 441 10.20 -14.25 -14.93
CA GLU A 441 11.23 -15.09 -14.31
C GLU A 441 12.52 -14.31 -13.99
N LYS A 442 12.75 -13.19 -14.68
CA LYS A 442 13.87 -12.28 -14.40
C LYS A 442 13.89 -11.78 -12.94
N TYR A 443 12.77 -11.82 -12.24
CA TYR A 443 12.66 -11.38 -10.85
C TYR A 443 12.83 -12.51 -9.83
N ILE A 444 12.88 -13.76 -10.26
CA ILE A 444 13.02 -14.93 -9.37
C ILE A 444 14.44 -14.94 -8.76
N PRO A 445 14.58 -14.89 -7.42
CA PRO A 445 15.84 -15.12 -6.74
C PRO A 445 16.43 -16.51 -7.04
N GLU A 446 17.74 -16.63 -7.09
CA GLU A 446 18.39 -17.90 -7.40
C GLU A 446 18.06 -18.98 -6.38
N GLU A 447 17.96 -18.61 -5.11
CA GLU A 447 17.61 -19.51 -4.01
C GLU A 447 16.18 -20.09 -4.11
N TYR A 448 15.29 -19.50 -4.94
CA TYR A 448 13.93 -20.02 -5.17
C TYR A 448 13.86 -20.99 -6.35
N SER A 449 14.97 -21.19 -7.05
CA SER A 449 15.05 -22.07 -8.25
C SER A 449 15.45 -23.51 -7.93
N SER A 450 15.70 -23.82 -6.65
CA SER A 450 16.14 -25.15 -6.17
C SER A 450 15.01 -26.13 -5.93
#